data_989b5ab2521e0afafd6f9a02e891492e
#
_entry.id   989b5ab2521e0afafd6f9a02e891492e
#
_cell.length_a   1.000
_cell.length_b   1.000
_cell.length_c   1.000
_cell.angle_alpha   90.00
_cell.angle_beta   90.00
_cell.angle_gamma   90.00
#
_symmetry.space_group_name_H-M   'P 1'
#
loop_
_entity.id
_entity.type
_entity.pdbx_description
1 polymer ?
#
loop_
_entity_poly.entity_id
_entity_poly.type
_entity_poly.pdbx_seq_one_letter_code
_entity_poly.pdbx_strand_id
1 'polypeptide(L)'
;MSAASPQTEPARTVLLTRSAAQGAAFARALAEECAQNGLGEPRVLFAPLQQARTVEPGADHAAALEALASGHYAWVSFTSANTVRACAELWGTEFARACASGGVRIACVGAATTRAVHTQLGLGTDFQPQVQSAVGMLAEFEKPATEPAAVLVLEGSNARPTLREGLKDLGWDSRRCVLYDMVPAEQVAPGELSLSTARSLVQGNAVDAADPETPAPETSAPDVLVVTAPSRLHALLDGTPALTPEAVPPESVPPVVAIGASTASACRALNLRYVQADSPSPQDLARAAASLIH
;
A
#
# COMPACT_ATOMS: atom_id res chain seq x y z
N MET A 1 -46.70 -5.71 31.38
CA MET A 1 -46.02 -4.75 30.51
C MET A 1 -44.65 -5.37 30.23
N SER A 2 -44.53 -6.00 29.09
CA SER A 2 -43.27 -6.63 28.67
C SER A 2 -42.38 -5.55 28.08
N ALA A 3 -41.20 -5.31 28.70
CA ALA A 3 -40.19 -4.42 28.17
C ALA A 3 -39.61 -5.06 26.91
N ALA A 4 -39.80 -4.46 25.76
CA ALA A 4 -39.11 -4.86 24.54
C ALA A 4 -37.61 -4.63 24.76
N SER A 5 -36.81 -5.68 24.62
CA SER A 5 -35.36 -5.58 24.58
C SER A 5 -34.95 -4.62 23.46
N PRO A 6 -34.00 -3.72 23.66
CA PRO A 6 -33.51 -2.87 22.57
C PRO A 6 -32.95 -3.77 21.48
N GLN A 7 -33.53 -3.73 20.30
CA GLN A 7 -32.95 -4.35 19.10
C GLN A 7 -31.66 -3.59 18.83
N THR A 8 -30.51 -4.22 19.07
CA THR A 8 -29.21 -3.69 18.69
C THR A 8 -29.20 -3.61 17.16
N GLU A 9 -29.16 -2.41 16.60
CA GLU A 9 -28.98 -2.26 15.14
C GLU A 9 -27.71 -3.01 14.71
N PRO A 10 -27.76 -3.67 13.55
CA PRO A 10 -26.59 -4.41 13.07
C PRO A 10 -25.39 -3.44 12.94
N ALA A 11 -24.23 -3.86 13.44
CA ALA A 11 -23.03 -3.06 13.36
C ALA A 11 -22.70 -2.74 11.90
N ARG A 12 -22.47 -1.47 11.60
CA ARG A 12 -22.07 -1.03 10.26
C ARG A 12 -20.70 -1.58 9.91
N THR A 13 -20.54 -2.07 8.68
CA THR A 13 -19.32 -2.77 8.24
C THR A 13 -18.55 -1.92 7.24
N VAL A 14 -17.26 -1.67 7.52
CA VAL A 14 -16.35 -0.93 6.66
C VAL A 14 -15.23 -1.83 6.19
N LEU A 15 -15.08 -2.00 4.88
CA LEU A 15 -13.98 -2.76 4.31
C LEU A 15 -12.82 -1.83 3.95
N LEU A 16 -11.67 -2.04 4.59
CA LEU A 16 -10.43 -1.30 4.32
C LEU A 16 -9.46 -2.15 3.49
N THR A 17 -9.01 -1.62 2.34
CA THR A 17 -8.08 -2.32 1.43
C THR A 17 -6.63 -2.28 1.92
N ARG A 18 -6.39 -2.59 3.20
CA ARG A 18 -5.08 -2.71 3.86
C ARG A 18 -5.08 -3.89 4.82
N SER A 19 -3.88 -4.32 5.24
CA SER A 19 -3.74 -5.29 6.33
C SER A 19 -4.21 -4.71 7.66
N ALA A 20 -4.55 -5.57 8.61
CA ALA A 20 -4.95 -5.17 9.96
C ALA A 20 -3.85 -4.33 10.65
N ALA A 21 -2.59 -4.72 10.50
CA ALA A 21 -1.46 -3.97 11.04
C ALA A 21 -1.35 -2.54 10.46
N GLN A 22 -1.59 -2.37 9.16
CA GLN A 22 -1.58 -1.06 8.49
C GLN A 22 -2.84 -0.24 8.76
N GLY A 23 -3.95 -0.90 9.04
CA GLY A 23 -5.27 -0.29 9.24
C GLY A 23 -5.63 0.00 10.70
N ALA A 24 -4.83 -0.45 11.68
CA ALA A 24 -5.16 -0.32 13.10
C ALA A 24 -5.39 1.13 13.56
N ALA A 25 -4.63 2.09 13.05
CA ALA A 25 -4.81 3.51 13.36
C ALA A 25 -6.13 4.05 12.76
N PHE A 26 -6.50 3.61 11.55
CA PHE A 26 -7.78 3.96 10.94
C PHE A 26 -8.96 3.37 11.73
N ALA A 27 -8.89 2.10 12.13
CA ALA A 27 -9.97 1.46 12.88
C ALA A 27 -10.26 2.19 14.20
N ARG A 28 -9.22 2.60 14.92
CA ARG A 28 -9.37 3.42 16.15
C ARG A 28 -9.99 4.77 15.86
N ALA A 29 -9.48 5.49 14.86
CA ALA A 29 -10.00 6.80 14.48
C ALA A 29 -11.47 6.70 14.03
N LEU A 30 -11.86 5.63 13.32
CA LEU A 30 -13.24 5.42 12.90
C LEU A 30 -14.16 5.15 14.09
N ALA A 31 -13.74 4.34 15.05
CA ALA A 31 -14.53 4.10 16.27
C ALA A 31 -14.72 5.40 17.08
N GLU A 32 -13.68 6.22 17.20
CA GLU A 32 -13.75 7.54 17.85
C GLU A 32 -14.72 8.49 17.11
N GLU A 33 -14.61 8.56 15.77
CA GLU A 33 -15.47 9.42 14.96
C GLU A 33 -16.93 8.98 15.00
N CYS A 34 -17.20 7.67 14.93
CA CYS A 34 -18.57 7.13 15.08
C CYS A 34 -19.15 7.42 16.45
N ALA A 35 -18.37 7.27 17.53
CA ALA A 35 -18.82 7.57 18.89
C ALA A 35 -19.15 9.06 19.06
N GLN A 36 -18.35 9.97 18.50
CA GLN A 36 -18.60 11.43 18.55
C GLN A 36 -19.87 11.83 17.81
N ASN A 37 -20.23 11.10 16.75
CA ASN A 37 -21.43 11.36 15.95
C ASN A 37 -22.66 10.55 16.41
N GLY A 38 -22.58 9.82 17.52
CA GLY A 38 -23.68 9.00 18.04
C GLY A 38 -24.01 7.77 17.18
N LEU A 39 -23.08 7.34 16.33
CA LEU A 39 -23.18 6.11 15.53
C LEU A 39 -22.74 4.91 16.38
N GLY A 40 -23.30 3.73 16.07
CA GLY A 40 -22.87 2.47 16.68
C GLY A 40 -21.39 2.14 16.37
N GLU A 41 -20.80 1.22 17.15
CA GLU A 41 -19.43 0.78 16.93
C GLU A 41 -19.30 0.10 15.55
N PRO A 42 -18.44 0.61 14.65
CA PRO A 42 -18.30 0.04 13.32
C PRO A 42 -17.44 -1.22 13.35
N ARG A 43 -17.78 -2.20 12.53
CA ARG A 43 -16.92 -3.35 12.26
C ARG A 43 -15.99 -3.04 11.10
N VAL A 44 -14.68 -3.13 11.30
CA VAL A 44 -13.70 -2.94 10.22
C VAL A 44 -13.21 -4.30 9.72
N LEU A 45 -13.40 -4.56 8.43
CA LEU A 45 -12.84 -5.69 7.71
C LEU A 45 -11.57 -5.27 6.99
N PHE A 46 -10.50 -6.02 7.16
CA PHE A 46 -9.21 -5.75 6.54
C PHE A 46 -9.01 -6.69 5.35
N ALA A 47 -8.71 -6.12 4.19
CA ALA A 47 -8.48 -6.87 2.97
C ALA A 47 -7.19 -6.36 2.28
N PRO A 48 -6.01 -6.92 2.58
CA PRO A 48 -4.77 -6.60 1.89
C PRO A 48 -4.77 -7.24 0.50
N LEU A 49 -5.45 -6.62 -0.46
CA LEU A 49 -5.70 -7.18 -1.79
C LEU A 49 -4.44 -7.49 -2.60
N GLN A 50 -3.34 -6.86 -2.25
CA GLN A 50 -2.03 -7.04 -2.87
C GLN A 50 -0.95 -7.09 -1.81
N GLN A 51 0.04 -7.92 -2.03
CA GLN A 51 1.25 -8.00 -1.21
C GLN A 51 2.50 -7.88 -2.09
N ALA A 52 3.57 -7.33 -1.51
CA ALA A 52 4.86 -7.35 -2.16
C ALA A 52 5.50 -8.72 -1.88
N ARG A 53 5.83 -9.44 -2.93
CA ARG A 53 6.56 -10.70 -2.91
C ARG A 53 7.96 -10.48 -3.45
N THR A 54 8.97 -10.77 -2.64
CA THR A 54 10.37 -10.70 -3.05
C THR A 54 10.60 -11.62 -4.24
N VAL A 55 11.31 -11.12 -5.26
CA VAL A 55 11.64 -11.92 -6.45
C VAL A 55 12.68 -12.98 -6.10
N GLU A 56 12.73 -14.05 -6.89
CA GLU A 56 13.78 -15.04 -6.77
C GLU A 56 15.16 -14.42 -7.08
N PRO A 57 16.20 -14.71 -6.26
CA PRO A 57 17.54 -14.20 -6.54
C PRO A 57 18.06 -14.70 -7.89
N GLY A 58 18.65 -13.78 -8.66
CA GLY A 58 19.19 -14.05 -10.00
C GLY A 58 20.55 -13.39 -10.22
N ALA A 59 21.12 -13.59 -11.41
CA ALA A 59 22.42 -13.07 -11.78
C ALA A 59 22.52 -11.55 -11.65
N ASP A 60 21.46 -10.83 -11.98
CA ASP A 60 21.42 -9.36 -11.87
C ASP A 60 21.53 -8.89 -10.41
N HIS A 61 20.94 -9.64 -9.46
CA HIS A 61 21.02 -9.33 -8.03
C HIS A 61 22.45 -9.58 -7.49
N ALA A 62 23.10 -10.66 -7.93
CA ALA A 62 24.48 -10.95 -7.56
C ALA A 62 25.43 -9.89 -8.13
N ALA A 63 25.26 -9.51 -9.40
CA ALA A 63 26.05 -8.47 -10.04
C ALA A 63 25.85 -7.09 -9.39
N ALA A 64 24.62 -6.74 -8.98
CA ALA A 64 24.34 -5.50 -8.26
C ALA A 64 25.04 -5.46 -6.89
N LEU A 65 25.04 -6.58 -6.16
CA LEU A 65 25.71 -6.68 -4.86
C LEU A 65 27.23 -6.58 -4.99
N GLU A 66 27.83 -7.23 -5.99
CA GLU A 66 29.26 -7.13 -6.30
C GLU A 66 29.66 -5.71 -6.70
N ALA A 67 28.84 -5.05 -7.55
CA ALA A 67 29.05 -3.67 -7.96
C ALA A 67 28.94 -2.67 -6.79
N LEU A 68 28.05 -2.93 -5.82
CA LEU A 68 28.01 -2.19 -4.56
C LEU A 68 29.32 -2.35 -3.78
N ALA A 69 29.77 -3.59 -3.59
CA ALA A 69 30.96 -3.90 -2.80
C ALA A 69 32.26 -3.34 -3.42
N SER A 70 32.31 -3.25 -4.75
CA SER A 70 33.46 -2.69 -5.48
C SER A 70 33.45 -1.16 -5.60
N GLY A 71 32.44 -0.47 -5.03
CA GLY A 71 32.35 1.00 -5.09
C GLY A 71 31.93 1.55 -6.46
N HIS A 72 31.26 0.74 -7.27
CA HIS A 72 30.74 1.19 -8.57
C HIS A 72 29.62 2.24 -8.43
N TYR A 73 28.87 2.23 -7.33
CA TYR A 73 27.79 3.14 -7.05
C TYR A 73 28.16 4.17 -5.99
N ALA A 74 27.87 5.45 -6.24
CA ALA A 74 27.95 6.48 -5.21
C ALA A 74 26.76 6.42 -4.26
N TRP A 75 25.60 6.01 -4.77
CA TRP A 75 24.35 5.97 -4.04
C TRP A 75 23.57 4.68 -4.30
N VAL A 76 22.82 4.27 -3.28
CA VAL A 76 21.69 3.36 -3.42
C VAL A 76 20.43 4.06 -2.95
N SER A 77 19.33 3.94 -3.69
CA SER A 77 18.06 4.57 -3.33
C SER A 77 16.96 3.54 -3.05
N PHE A 78 16.22 3.79 -1.95
CA PHE A 78 15.04 3.03 -1.56
C PHE A 78 13.79 3.87 -1.74
N THR A 79 12.83 3.36 -2.53
CA THR A 79 11.59 4.06 -2.83
C THR A 79 10.45 3.74 -1.88
N SER A 80 10.54 2.62 -1.13
CA SER A 80 9.48 2.18 -0.20
C SER A 80 10.01 1.24 0.88
N ALA A 81 9.25 1.07 1.96
CA ALA A 81 9.55 0.06 2.99
C ALA A 81 9.48 -1.38 2.45
N ASN A 82 8.66 -1.66 1.42
CA ASN A 82 8.65 -2.96 0.75
C ASN A 82 9.98 -3.27 0.06
N THR A 83 10.62 -2.26 -0.53
CA THR A 83 11.94 -2.39 -1.14
C THR A 83 12.99 -2.76 -0.09
N VAL A 84 12.91 -2.14 1.10
CA VAL A 84 13.84 -2.44 2.21
C VAL A 84 13.66 -3.87 2.70
N ARG A 85 12.39 -4.31 2.88
CA ARG A 85 12.10 -5.68 3.28
C ARG A 85 12.64 -6.69 2.26
N ALA A 86 12.35 -6.50 0.98
CA ALA A 86 12.86 -7.37 -0.08
C ALA A 86 14.40 -7.39 -0.15
N CYS A 87 15.05 -6.25 0.08
CA CYS A 87 16.50 -6.15 0.20
C CYS A 87 17.04 -7.00 1.37
N ALA A 88 16.39 -6.91 2.54
CA ALA A 88 16.77 -7.72 3.71
C ALA A 88 16.56 -9.22 3.47
N GLU A 89 15.49 -9.62 2.79
CA GLU A 89 15.19 -11.00 2.43
C GLU A 89 16.19 -11.56 1.40
N LEU A 90 16.56 -10.77 0.37
CA LEU A 90 17.46 -11.21 -0.70
C LEU A 90 18.93 -11.28 -0.25
N TRP A 91 19.40 -10.27 0.45
CA TRP A 91 20.82 -10.08 0.71
C TRP A 91 21.18 -10.08 2.19
N GLY A 92 20.22 -9.86 3.09
CA GLY A 92 20.47 -9.86 4.53
C GLY A 92 21.62 -8.92 4.92
N THR A 93 22.55 -9.43 5.73
CA THR A 93 23.72 -8.68 6.20
C THR A 93 24.77 -8.41 5.12
N GLU A 94 24.72 -9.13 3.99
CA GLU A 94 25.67 -8.94 2.89
C GLU A 94 25.48 -7.57 2.21
N PHE A 95 24.24 -7.09 2.13
CA PHE A 95 23.97 -5.76 1.61
C PHE A 95 24.68 -4.66 2.41
N ALA A 96 24.57 -4.70 3.73
CA ALA A 96 25.21 -3.71 4.59
C ALA A 96 26.76 -3.75 4.46
N ARG A 97 27.32 -4.97 4.35
CA ARG A 97 28.76 -5.14 4.11
C ARG A 97 29.19 -4.59 2.76
N ALA A 98 28.41 -4.85 1.70
CA ALA A 98 28.71 -4.35 0.36
C ALA A 98 28.68 -2.82 0.31
N CYS A 99 27.66 -2.19 0.90
CA CYS A 99 27.58 -0.74 1.00
C CYS A 99 28.78 -0.15 1.77
N ALA A 100 29.15 -0.75 2.91
CA ALA A 100 30.28 -0.28 3.69
C ALA A 100 31.62 -0.44 2.94
N SER A 101 31.85 -1.57 2.27
CA SER A 101 33.06 -1.83 1.48
C SER A 101 33.20 -0.86 0.31
N GLY A 102 32.10 -0.56 -0.37
CA GLY A 102 32.09 0.35 -1.53
C GLY A 102 31.96 1.83 -1.16
N GLY A 103 31.77 2.18 0.12
CA GLY A 103 31.57 3.57 0.55
C GLY A 103 30.26 4.17 0.01
N VAL A 104 29.23 3.34 -0.21
CA VAL A 104 27.98 3.73 -0.87
C VAL A 104 27.06 4.46 0.10
N ARG A 105 26.56 5.63 -0.30
CA ARG A 105 25.58 6.42 0.47
C ARG A 105 24.15 5.92 0.23
N ILE A 106 23.29 6.11 1.23
CA ILE A 106 21.89 5.62 1.21
C ILE A 106 20.91 6.79 1.13
N ALA A 107 20.02 6.74 0.11
CA ALA A 107 18.95 7.69 -0.08
C ALA A 107 17.58 7.01 0.10
N CYS A 108 16.69 7.61 0.88
CA CYS A 108 15.32 7.15 1.11
C CYS A 108 14.31 8.20 0.69
N VAL A 109 13.24 7.80 -0.01
CA VAL A 109 12.20 8.73 -0.45
C VAL A 109 11.38 9.30 0.73
N GLY A 110 11.28 8.59 1.84
CA GLY A 110 10.47 9.08 2.96
C GLY A 110 10.74 8.40 4.30
N ALA A 111 10.23 9.01 5.37
CA ALA A 111 10.49 8.64 6.76
C ALA A 111 10.15 7.18 7.11
N ALA A 112 9.10 6.59 6.52
CA ALA A 112 8.79 5.18 6.72
C ALA A 112 9.87 4.26 6.14
N THR A 113 10.43 4.63 4.98
CA THR A 113 11.53 3.92 4.33
C THR A 113 12.83 4.06 5.14
N THR A 114 13.14 5.27 5.61
CA THR A 114 14.28 5.55 6.49
C THR A 114 14.23 4.70 7.77
N ARG A 115 13.06 4.64 8.43
CA ARG A 115 12.90 3.77 9.61
C ARG A 115 13.11 2.30 9.28
N ALA A 116 12.60 1.84 8.13
CA ALA A 116 12.78 0.46 7.70
C ALA A 116 14.26 0.14 7.43
N VAL A 117 15.01 1.02 6.75
CA VAL A 117 16.47 0.87 6.53
C VAL A 117 17.20 0.72 7.86
N HIS A 118 16.91 1.58 8.82
CA HIS A 118 17.53 1.50 10.14
C HIS A 118 17.18 0.20 10.88
N THR A 119 15.89 -0.19 10.90
CA THR A 119 15.44 -1.33 11.71
C THR A 119 15.72 -2.68 11.09
N GLN A 120 15.71 -2.80 9.76
CA GLN A 120 15.84 -4.09 9.05
C GLN A 120 17.24 -4.33 8.48
N LEU A 121 17.95 -3.26 8.09
CA LEU A 121 19.28 -3.37 7.51
C LEU A 121 20.39 -2.88 8.46
N GLY A 122 20.04 -2.23 9.57
CA GLY A 122 21.01 -1.67 10.52
C GLY A 122 21.83 -0.52 9.95
N LEU A 123 21.33 0.16 8.90
CA LEU A 123 22.05 1.21 8.19
C LEU A 123 21.49 2.60 8.49
N GLY A 124 22.32 3.63 8.38
CA GLY A 124 21.89 5.03 8.36
C GLY A 124 21.33 5.43 7.00
N THR A 125 20.70 6.59 6.94
CA THR A 125 20.25 7.23 5.69
C THR A 125 20.97 8.56 5.56
N ASP A 126 21.66 8.76 4.44
CA ASP A 126 22.48 9.96 4.17
C ASP A 126 21.63 11.07 3.51
N PHE A 127 20.53 10.68 2.85
CA PHE A 127 19.62 11.62 2.20
C PHE A 127 18.15 11.19 2.29
N GLN A 128 17.30 12.14 2.69
CA GLN A 128 15.84 12.04 2.65
C GLN A 128 15.27 13.41 2.29
N PRO A 129 14.41 13.52 1.24
CA PRO A 129 13.82 14.80 0.85
C PRO A 129 12.80 15.30 1.87
N GLN A 130 12.56 16.61 1.90
CA GLN A 130 11.49 17.21 2.69
C GLN A 130 10.11 16.81 2.14
N VAL A 131 9.94 16.87 0.82
CA VAL A 131 8.75 16.36 0.13
C VAL A 131 8.96 14.88 -0.16
N GLN A 132 8.33 14.00 0.63
CA GLN A 132 8.52 12.55 0.58
C GLN A 132 7.90 11.92 -0.67
N SER A 133 8.51 12.17 -1.82
CA SER A 133 8.12 11.66 -3.13
C SER A 133 9.33 11.55 -4.06
N ALA A 134 9.21 10.80 -5.17
CA ALA A 134 10.26 10.74 -6.19
C ALA A 134 10.57 12.13 -6.77
N VAL A 135 9.55 12.96 -6.98
CA VAL A 135 9.72 14.35 -7.47
C VAL A 135 10.43 15.21 -6.43
N GLY A 136 10.05 15.12 -5.15
CA GLY A 136 10.72 15.84 -4.08
C GLY A 136 12.18 15.42 -3.93
N MET A 137 12.46 14.10 -4.06
CA MET A 137 13.82 13.60 -4.06
C MET A 137 14.65 14.22 -5.20
N LEU A 138 14.14 14.25 -6.42
CA LEU A 138 14.83 14.81 -7.57
C LEU A 138 15.07 16.34 -7.45
N ALA A 139 14.15 17.05 -6.81
CA ALA A 139 14.29 18.49 -6.61
C ALA A 139 15.44 18.86 -5.65
N GLU A 140 15.78 17.97 -4.72
CA GLU A 140 16.77 18.20 -3.66
C GLU A 140 18.05 17.37 -3.85
N PHE A 141 18.02 16.36 -4.76
CA PHE A 141 19.16 15.46 -4.95
C PHE A 141 20.33 16.17 -5.63
N GLU A 142 21.51 15.95 -5.10
CA GLU A 142 22.74 16.55 -5.66
C GLU A 142 23.05 16.04 -7.07
N LYS A 143 23.74 16.87 -7.87
CA LYS A 143 24.32 16.42 -9.14
C LYS A 143 25.63 15.69 -8.90
N PRO A 144 26.03 14.76 -9.79
CA PRO A 144 27.32 14.10 -9.65
C PRO A 144 28.46 15.13 -9.79
N ALA A 145 29.36 15.14 -8.82
CA ALA A 145 30.53 16.02 -8.82
C ALA A 145 31.83 15.25 -9.15
N THR A 146 31.85 13.97 -8.88
CA THR A 146 33.00 13.07 -9.06
C THR A 146 32.52 11.65 -9.40
N GLU A 147 33.43 10.84 -9.94
CA GLU A 147 33.17 9.40 -10.09
C GLU A 147 33.28 8.68 -8.70
N PRO A 148 32.49 7.63 -8.47
CA PRO A 148 31.50 7.07 -9.39
C PRO A 148 30.23 7.94 -9.51
N ALA A 149 29.75 8.15 -10.72
CA ALA A 149 28.53 8.91 -11.02
C ALA A 149 27.31 7.99 -11.21
N ALA A 150 27.26 6.86 -10.51
CA ALA A 150 26.20 5.88 -10.64
C ALA A 150 25.32 5.78 -9.38
N VAL A 151 24.02 5.58 -9.59
CA VAL A 151 23.01 5.35 -8.55
C VAL A 151 22.31 4.02 -8.80
N LEU A 152 22.31 3.13 -7.83
CA LEU A 152 21.50 1.91 -7.86
C LEU A 152 20.11 2.21 -7.29
N VAL A 153 19.09 2.10 -8.14
CA VAL A 153 17.68 2.31 -7.74
C VAL A 153 17.04 0.97 -7.46
N LEU A 154 16.80 0.69 -6.18
CA LEU A 154 16.10 -0.50 -5.71
C LEU A 154 14.60 -0.22 -5.70
N GLU A 155 13.83 -1.04 -6.42
CA GLU A 155 12.40 -0.79 -6.60
C GLU A 155 11.58 -2.07 -6.85
N GLY A 156 10.25 -1.95 -6.86
CA GLY A 156 9.36 -3.00 -7.34
C GLY A 156 9.26 -3.03 -8.87
N SER A 157 8.81 -4.15 -9.43
CA SER A 157 8.68 -4.33 -10.89
C SER A 157 7.76 -3.30 -11.55
N ASN A 158 6.71 -2.87 -10.86
CA ASN A 158 5.71 -1.91 -11.33
C ASN A 158 6.02 -0.45 -10.94
N ALA A 159 7.25 -0.15 -10.48
CA ALA A 159 7.64 1.20 -10.12
C ALA A 159 7.62 2.14 -11.34
N ARG A 160 7.12 3.36 -11.14
CA ARG A 160 7.12 4.40 -12.17
C ARG A 160 8.57 4.81 -12.49
N PRO A 161 8.90 5.11 -13.74
CA PRO A 161 10.26 5.44 -14.15
C PRO A 161 10.75 6.81 -13.66
N THR A 162 9.86 7.63 -13.07
CA THR A 162 10.09 9.03 -12.68
C THR A 162 11.43 9.25 -11.97
N LEU A 163 11.75 8.44 -10.95
CA LEU A 163 13.00 8.62 -10.22
C LEU A 163 14.23 8.29 -11.08
N ARG A 164 14.18 7.19 -11.82
CA ARG A 164 15.31 6.74 -12.66
C ARG A 164 15.58 7.70 -13.81
N GLU A 165 14.53 8.18 -14.46
CA GLU A 165 14.63 9.17 -15.55
C GLU A 165 15.14 10.51 -15.03
N GLY A 166 14.55 11.01 -13.93
CA GLY A 166 15.00 12.27 -13.33
C GLY A 166 16.43 12.23 -12.80
N LEU A 167 16.91 11.08 -12.27
CA LEU A 167 18.33 10.93 -11.91
C LEU A 167 19.24 11.02 -13.14
N LYS A 168 18.84 10.44 -14.29
CA LYS A 168 19.58 10.59 -15.55
C LYS A 168 19.61 12.03 -16.03
N ASP A 169 18.49 12.76 -15.93
CA ASP A 169 18.41 14.18 -16.28
C ASP A 169 19.31 15.04 -15.38
N LEU A 170 19.55 14.62 -14.13
CA LEU A 170 20.53 15.24 -13.24
C LEU A 170 21.98 14.88 -13.55
N GLY A 171 22.24 13.92 -14.46
CA GLY A 171 23.57 13.48 -14.88
C GLY A 171 24.06 12.20 -14.23
N TRP A 172 23.22 11.49 -13.45
CA TRP A 172 23.58 10.21 -12.84
C TRP A 172 23.40 9.02 -13.80
N ASP A 173 24.31 8.06 -13.79
CA ASP A 173 24.06 6.74 -14.38
C ASP A 173 23.12 5.94 -13.45
N SER A 174 21.83 6.03 -13.71
CA SER A 174 20.79 5.40 -12.92
C SER A 174 20.58 3.94 -13.35
N ARG A 175 20.90 3.01 -12.47
CA ARG A 175 20.74 1.56 -12.69
C ARG A 175 19.58 1.01 -11.87
N ARG A 176 18.72 0.24 -12.53
CA ARG A 176 17.55 -0.41 -11.93
C ARG A 176 17.91 -1.76 -11.34
N CYS A 177 17.43 -2.05 -10.12
CA CYS A 177 17.37 -3.41 -9.60
C CYS A 177 15.97 -3.67 -9.02
N VAL A 178 15.27 -4.67 -9.56
CA VAL A 178 13.93 -5.06 -9.12
C VAL A 178 14.05 -6.06 -7.99
N LEU A 179 13.47 -5.75 -6.82
CA LEU A 179 13.55 -6.61 -5.64
C LEU A 179 12.25 -7.33 -5.32
N TYR A 180 11.10 -6.83 -5.78
CA TYR A 180 9.81 -7.44 -5.48
C TYR A 180 8.78 -7.19 -6.58
N ASP A 181 7.79 -8.08 -6.63
CA ASP A 181 6.56 -7.93 -7.41
C ASP A 181 5.39 -7.64 -6.49
N MET A 182 4.43 -6.85 -6.98
CA MET A 182 3.12 -6.75 -6.36
C MET A 182 2.23 -7.86 -6.90
N VAL A 183 1.87 -8.79 -6.03
CA VAL A 183 1.02 -9.94 -6.39
C VAL A 183 -0.29 -9.88 -5.60
N PRO A 184 -1.37 -10.54 -6.08
CA PRO A 184 -2.58 -10.72 -5.27
C PRO A 184 -2.25 -11.34 -3.92
N ALA A 185 -2.91 -10.87 -2.86
CA ALA A 185 -2.77 -11.45 -1.54
C ALA A 185 -3.61 -12.74 -1.47
N GLU A 186 -2.98 -13.87 -1.75
CA GLU A 186 -3.61 -15.20 -1.72
C GLU A 186 -3.64 -15.76 -0.30
N GLN A 187 -2.59 -15.49 0.47
CA GLN A 187 -2.50 -15.84 1.89
C GLN A 187 -2.56 -14.57 2.72
N VAL A 188 -3.50 -14.51 3.63
CA VAL A 188 -3.74 -13.38 4.52
C VAL A 188 -3.57 -13.80 5.97
N ALA A 189 -3.31 -12.83 6.85
CA ALA A 189 -3.20 -13.11 8.28
C ALA A 189 -4.58 -13.49 8.86
N PRO A 190 -4.64 -14.22 9.99
CA PRO A 190 -5.89 -14.50 10.68
C PRO A 190 -6.68 -13.22 10.94
N GLY A 191 -7.97 -13.21 10.60
CA GLY A 191 -8.86 -12.06 10.72
C GLY A 191 -8.79 -11.06 9.55
N GLU A 192 -8.01 -11.33 8.51
CA GLU A 192 -8.01 -10.59 7.26
C GLU A 192 -8.75 -11.34 6.16
N LEU A 193 -9.27 -10.63 5.17
CA LEU A 193 -9.98 -11.20 4.03
C LEU A 193 -9.06 -11.37 2.83
N SER A 194 -9.11 -12.55 2.22
CA SER A 194 -8.47 -12.78 0.91
C SER A 194 -9.11 -11.91 -0.17
N LEU A 195 -8.42 -11.74 -1.30
CA LEU A 195 -8.98 -10.98 -2.44
C LEU A 195 -10.30 -11.59 -2.93
N SER A 196 -10.39 -12.92 -3.03
CA SER A 196 -11.60 -13.63 -3.46
C SER A 196 -12.77 -13.40 -2.50
N THR A 197 -12.55 -13.50 -1.21
CA THR A 197 -13.55 -13.24 -0.17
C THR A 197 -14.02 -11.80 -0.20
N ALA A 198 -13.09 -10.83 -0.28
CA ALA A 198 -13.42 -9.43 -0.35
C ALA A 198 -14.24 -9.07 -1.61
N ARG A 199 -13.91 -9.67 -2.77
CA ARG A 199 -14.71 -9.53 -4.00
C ARG A 199 -16.14 -10.06 -3.84
N SER A 200 -16.27 -11.28 -3.30
CA SER A 200 -17.60 -11.88 -3.08
C SER A 200 -18.48 -11.00 -2.19
N LEU A 201 -17.92 -10.46 -1.10
CA LEU A 201 -18.65 -9.55 -0.21
C LEU A 201 -19.08 -8.26 -0.92
N VAL A 202 -18.19 -7.63 -1.69
CA VAL A 202 -18.50 -6.39 -2.43
C VAL A 202 -19.57 -6.62 -3.49
N GLN A 203 -19.61 -7.81 -4.08
CA GLN A 203 -20.59 -8.19 -5.10
C GLN A 203 -21.91 -8.73 -4.52
N GLY A 204 -22.04 -8.81 -3.20
CA GLY A 204 -23.22 -9.37 -2.54
C GLY A 204 -23.38 -10.89 -2.74
N ASN A 205 -22.32 -11.58 -3.12
CA ASN A 205 -22.31 -13.03 -3.29
C ASN A 205 -22.12 -13.72 -1.93
N ALA A 206 -22.71 -14.89 -1.77
CA ALA A 206 -22.47 -15.73 -0.59
C ALA A 206 -20.97 -16.10 -0.53
N VAL A 207 -20.36 -15.87 0.62
CA VAL A 207 -18.98 -16.31 0.86
C VAL A 207 -19.04 -17.76 1.33
N ASP A 208 -18.38 -18.65 0.61
CA ASP A 208 -18.25 -20.04 1.05
C ASP A 208 -17.49 -20.07 2.39
N ALA A 209 -18.16 -20.59 3.41
CA ALA A 209 -17.61 -20.76 4.77
C ALA A 209 -16.57 -21.89 4.84
N ALA A 210 -15.75 -22.06 3.82
CA ALA A 210 -14.81 -23.16 3.68
C ALA A 210 -13.52 -23.01 4.48
N ASP A 211 -13.31 -21.86 5.17
CA ASP A 211 -12.17 -21.67 6.05
C ASP A 211 -12.63 -21.61 7.51
N PRO A 212 -12.40 -22.68 8.30
CA PRO A 212 -12.85 -22.75 9.70
C PRO A 212 -12.13 -21.76 10.64
N GLU A 213 -11.05 -21.10 10.21
CA GLU A 213 -10.34 -20.09 11.00
C GLU A 213 -10.80 -18.65 10.71
N THR A 214 -11.58 -18.44 9.66
CA THR A 214 -12.21 -17.15 9.39
C THR A 214 -13.52 -17.11 10.16
N PRO A 215 -13.74 -16.16 11.09
CA PRO A 215 -15.04 -15.99 11.72
C PRO A 215 -16.07 -15.82 10.60
N ALA A 216 -17.11 -16.67 10.58
CA ALA A 216 -18.12 -16.69 9.53
C ALA A 216 -18.50 -15.26 9.20
N PRO A 217 -18.21 -14.75 8.00
CA PRO A 217 -18.65 -13.41 7.65
C PRO A 217 -20.17 -13.46 7.61
N GLU A 218 -20.79 -12.63 8.41
CA GLU A 218 -22.19 -12.30 8.18
C GLU A 218 -22.29 -11.89 6.70
N THR A 219 -23.16 -12.54 5.97
CA THR A 219 -23.24 -12.57 4.50
C THR A 219 -23.72 -11.27 3.86
N SER A 220 -23.56 -10.13 4.51
CA SER A 220 -23.94 -8.82 3.99
C SER A 220 -22.75 -8.08 3.37
N ALA A 221 -23.01 -7.42 2.23
CA ALA A 221 -22.07 -6.50 1.64
C ALA A 221 -21.64 -5.42 2.66
N PRO A 222 -20.37 -4.95 2.62
CA PRO A 222 -19.93 -3.85 3.49
C PRO A 222 -20.72 -2.57 3.18
N ASP A 223 -21.00 -1.77 4.21
CA ASP A 223 -21.69 -0.48 4.04
C ASP A 223 -20.81 0.56 3.33
N VAL A 224 -19.47 0.49 3.53
CA VAL A 224 -18.50 1.43 2.98
C VAL A 224 -17.21 0.71 2.58
N LEU A 225 -16.62 1.10 1.46
CA LEU A 225 -15.30 0.66 1.00
C LEU A 225 -14.28 1.78 1.21
N VAL A 226 -13.18 1.51 1.89
CA VAL A 226 -12.04 2.44 2.01
C VAL A 226 -10.91 1.94 1.10
N VAL A 227 -10.71 2.64 -0.02
CA VAL A 227 -9.80 2.23 -1.09
C VAL A 227 -8.56 3.11 -1.11
N THR A 228 -7.39 2.48 -0.99
CA THR A 228 -6.12 3.18 -0.80
C THR A 228 -5.24 3.25 -2.05
N ALA A 229 -5.72 2.76 -3.20
CA ALA A 229 -5.07 2.94 -4.50
C ALA A 229 -6.05 2.55 -5.64
N PRO A 230 -5.92 3.15 -6.84
CA PRO A 230 -6.72 2.76 -8.01
C PRO A 230 -6.60 1.27 -8.35
N SER A 231 -5.40 0.70 -8.28
CA SER A 231 -5.17 -0.73 -8.55
C SER A 231 -5.95 -1.66 -7.61
N ARG A 232 -6.18 -1.21 -6.36
CA ARG A 232 -6.98 -1.97 -5.39
C ARG A 232 -8.47 -1.89 -5.68
N LEU A 233 -8.96 -0.75 -6.16
CA LEU A 233 -10.33 -0.62 -6.63
C LEU A 233 -10.57 -1.57 -7.81
N HIS A 234 -9.71 -1.54 -8.82
CA HIS A 234 -9.80 -2.46 -9.96
C HIS A 234 -9.72 -3.92 -9.50
N ALA A 235 -8.81 -4.26 -8.59
CA ALA A 235 -8.69 -5.61 -8.07
C ALA A 235 -9.95 -6.11 -7.34
N LEU A 236 -10.67 -5.25 -6.64
CA LEU A 236 -11.95 -5.60 -6.00
C LEU A 236 -13.09 -5.82 -7.01
N LEU A 237 -13.11 -5.01 -8.05
CA LEU A 237 -14.20 -5.02 -9.04
C LEU A 237 -13.89 -5.90 -10.27
N ASP A 238 -12.63 -6.33 -10.44
CA ASP A 238 -12.20 -7.22 -11.50
C ASP A 238 -12.83 -8.61 -11.31
N GLY A 239 -13.38 -9.18 -12.41
CA GLY A 239 -14.16 -10.44 -12.33
C GLY A 239 -15.67 -10.22 -12.15
N THR A 240 -16.16 -8.98 -11.95
CA THR A 240 -17.55 -8.65 -12.24
C THR A 240 -17.76 -8.72 -13.76
N PRO A 241 -18.85 -9.38 -14.25
CA PRO A 241 -19.12 -9.42 -15.68
C PRO A 241 -19.25 -7.99 -16.21
N ALA A 242 -18.26 -7.62 -17.04
CA ALA A 242 -18.12 -6.32 -17.69
C ALA A 242 -18.07 -5.09 -16.74
N LEU A 243 -16.87 -4.63 -16.43
CA LEU A 243 -16.60 -3.24 -16.01
C LEU A 243 -16.80 -2.26 -17.19
N THR A 244 -17.86 -2.46 -17.97
CA THR A 244 -18.37 -1.41 -18.84
C THR A 244 -19.31 -0.55 -18.01
N PRO A 245 -19.37 0.77 -18.24
CA PRO A 245 -20.31 1.65 -17.54
C PRO A 245 -21.77 1.19 -17.61
N GLU A 246 -22.09 0.25 -18.47
CA GLU A 246 -23.43 -0.29 -18.71
C GLU A 246 -23.74 -1.57 -17.90
N ALA A 247 -22.76 -2.22 -17.27
CA ALA A 247 -22.93 -3.59 -16.75
C ALA A 247 -22.98 -3.72 -15.22
N VAL A 248 -22.48 -2.74 -14.44
CA VAL A 248 -22.65 -2.72 -12.99
C VAL A 248 -23.51 -1.51 -12.65
N PRO A 249 -24.76 -1.69 -12.17
CA PRO A 249 -25.51 -0.58 -11.62
C PRO A 249 -24.67 0.08 -10.51
N PRO A 250 -24.45 1.41 -10.54
CA PRO A 250 -23.67 2.11 -9.50
C PRO A 250 -24.18 1.82 -8.07
N GLU A 251 -25.42 1.44 -7.95
CA GLU A 251 -26.11 1.11 -6.70
C GLU A 251 -25.72 -0.25 -6.11
N SER A 252 -25.12 -1.15 -6.89
CA SER A 252 -24.71 -2.48 -6.42
C SER A 252 -23.34 -2.47 -5.71
N VAL A 253 -22.52 -1.44 -5.91
CA VAL A 253 -21.23 -1.29 -5.26
C VAL A 253 -21.40 -0.35 -4.05
N PRO A 254 -20.93 -0.75 -2.87
CA PRO A 254 -20.93 0.12 -1.70
C PRO A 254 -20.20 1.45 -1.97
N PRO A 255 -20.62 2.56 -1.33
CA PRO A 255 -19.94 3.84 -1.50
C PRO A 255 -18.47 3.75 -1.10
N VAL A 256 -17.62 4.49 -1.84
CA VAL A 256 -16.16 4.40 -1.72
C VAL A 256 -15.60 5.64 -1.04
N VAL A 257 -14.75 5.45 -0.03
CA VAL A 257 -13.81 6.48 0.43
C VAL A 257 -12.52 6.33 -0.36
N ALA A 258 -12.21 7.32 -1.18
CA ALA A 258 -10.98 7.40 -1.95
C ALA A 258 -9.90 8.11 -1.12
N ILE A 259 -8.73 7.48 -0.92
CA ILE A 259 -7.62 8.05 -0.15
C ILE A 259 -7.06 9.36 -0.72
N GLY A 260 -7.29 9.61 -2.01
CA GLY A 260 -6.77 10.80 -2.69
C GLY A 260 -7.19 10.87 -4.16
N ALA A 261 -6.72 11.89 -4.85
CA ALA A 261 -7.19 12.29 -6.18
C ALA A 261 -7.10 11.19 -7.26
N SER A 262 -6.05 10.35 -7.26
CA SER A 262 -5.92 9.26 -8.24
C SER A 262 -6.97 8.18 -8.06
N THR A 263 -7.29 7.82 -6.81
CA THR A 263 -8.36 6.85 -6.50
C THR A 263 -9.74 7.46 -6.78
N ALA A 264 -9.95 8.74 -6.44
CA ALA A 264 -11.17 9.46 -6.76
C ALA A 264 -11.42 9.53 -8.28
N SER A 265 -10.37 9.74 -9.08
CA SER A 265 -10.47 9.72 -10.55
C SER A 265 -10.87 8.33 -11.08
N ALA A 266 -10.37 7.26 -10.47
CA ALA A 266 -10.77 5.90 -10.82
C ALA A 266 -12.23 5.63 -10.45
N CYS A 267 -12.71 6.08 -9.28
CA CYS A 267 -14.11 5.98 -8.89
C CYS A 267 -15.02 6.73 -9.88
N ARG A 268 -14.63 7.93 -10.29
CA ARG A 268 -15.38 8.74 -11.27
C ARG A 268 -15.45 8.04 -12.63
N ALA A 269 -14.33 7.47 -13.10
CA ALA A 269 -14.30 6.76 -14.37
C ALA A 269 -15.21 5.52 -14.40
N LEU A 270 -15.46 4.91 -13.23
CA LEU A 270 -16.35 3.77 -13.05
C LEU A 270 -17.77 4.18 -12.60
N ASN A 271 -18.08 5.48 -12.59
CA ASN A 271 -19.38 6.04 -12.16
C ASN A 271 -19.82 5.59 -10.76
N LEU A 272 -18.89 5.39 -9.82
CA LEU A 272 -19.17 4.96 -8.45
C LEU A 272 -19.51 6.14 -7.55
N ARG A 273 -20.35 5.90 -6.52
CA ARG A 273 -20.52 6.85 -5.42
C ARG A 273 -19.26 6.90 -4.59
N TYR A 274 -18.69 8.08 -4.38
CA TYR A 274 -17.47 8.19 -3.57
C TYR A 274 -17.36 9.53 -2.83
N VAL A 275 -16.57 9.51 -1.77
CA VAL A 275 -16.04 10.69 -1.07
C VAL A 275 -14.52 10.60 -1.11
N GLN A 276 -13.85 11.71 -1.42
CA GLN A 276 -12.39 11.79 -1.32
C GLN A 276 -12.02 12.30 0.07
N ALA A 277 -11.12 11.60 0.76
CA ALA A 277 -10.57 12.07 2.03
C ALA A 277 -9.71 13.33 1.81
N ASP A 278 -9.70 14.24 2.79
CA ASP A 278 -8.93 15.50 2.74
C ASP A 278 -7.42 15.23 2.71
N SER A 279 -6.97 14.18 3.42
CA SER A 279 -5.60 13.69 3.39
C SER A 279 -5.57 12.16 3.57
N PRO A 280 -4.41 11.51 3.32
CA PRO A 280 -4.26 10.07 3.57
C PRO A 280 -4.12 9.71 5.06
N SER A 281 -4.34 10.66 5.98
CA SER A 281 -4.27 10.42 7.42
C SER A 281 -5.39 9.46 7.87
N PRO A 282 -5.14 8.64 8.93
CA PRO A 282 -6.19 7.79 9.49
C PRO A 282 -7.44 8.55 9.91
N GLN A 283 -7.28 9.76 10.44
CA GLN A 283 -8.35 10.62 10.93
C GLN A 283 -9.25 11.12 9.78
N ASP A 284 -8.65 11.62 8.69
CA ASP A 284 -9.43 12.13 7.55
C ASP A 284 -10.12 11.00 6.78
N LEU A 285 -9.48 9.82 6.68
CA LEU A 285 -10.11 8.62 6.14
C LEU A 285 -11.31 8.18 7.01
N ALA A 286 -11.16 8.21 8.34
CA ALA A 286 -12.21 7.86 9.28
C ALA A 286 -13.40 8.81 9.20
N ARG A 287 -13.15 10.13 9.16
CA ARG A 287 -14.19 11.14 8.99
C ARG A 287 -14.96 10.94 7.68
N ALA A 288 -14.25 10.71 6.58
CA ALA A 288 -14.88 10.43 5.29
C ALA A 288 -15.70 9.13 5.33
N ALA A 289 -15.24 8.08 6.02
CA ALA A 289 -16.00 6.84 6.16
C ALA A 289 -17.24 7.03 7.04
N ALA A 290 -17.13 7.71 8.18
CA ALA A 290 -18.25 7.99 9.06
C ALA A 290 -19.34 8.81 8.36
N SER A 291 -18.98 9.72 7.45
CA SER A 291 -19.96 10.51 6.67
C SER A 291 -20.81 9.67 5.70
N LEU A 292 -20.43 8.43 5.43
CA LEU A 292 -21.15 7.48 4.56
C LEU A 292 -21.89 6.39 5.35
N ILE A 293 -21.68 6.31 6.66
CA ILE A 293 -22.34 5.37 7.57
C ILE A 293 -23.58 6.07 8.13
N HIS A 294 -24.71 5.79 7.54
CA HIS A 294 -26.02 6.35 7.98
C HIS A 294 -27.03 5.25 8.30
#